data_f8a834e82c99fa28674d85e14094017d
#
_entry.id   f8a834e82c99fa28674d85e14094017d
#
_cell.length_a   1.000
_cell.length_b   1.000
_cell.length_c   1.000
_cell.angle_alpha   90.00
_cell.angle_beta   90.00
_cell.angle_gamma   90.00
#
_symmetry.space_group_name_H-M   'P 1'
#
loop_
_entity.id
_entity.type
_entity.pdbx_description
1 polymer ?
#
loop_
_entity_poly.entity_id
_entity_poly.type
_entity_poly.pdbx_seq_one_letter_code
_entity_poly.pdbx_strand_id
1 'polypeptide(L)'
;MLDQSNELAAWDRDHFFHPSTHMGTHARGESPTRIMAGGEGVTVWDNNGKKSIDAFAGLYCVNVGYGRQKIADAIATQAKNLAYYHAYVGHGTEASITLAKMIIDRAPKGMSRVYFGLSGSDANETNIKLIWYYNNVLGRPEKKKIISRWRGYHGSGVMTGSLTGLDLFHNAFDLPRAPVLHTEAPYYFRRADRSMSEEQFSQHCADKLEEMILAEGPETVAAFIGEPILGTGGIVPPPAGYWEKIQAVLKKYDVLLVADEVVTGFGRLGTMFGSDHYGIKPDLITIAKGLTSAYAPLSGVIVGDKMWQVLVEGSDKLGSLGHGWTYSAHPICVAAGVANLELIDEMDLVTNARETGAYFRAELAKAVGGHKNVGDVRGDGMMAAVEFVADRDDRVFFDASQKIGPQVATALAASGVIGRAMPQGDILGFAPPLCLTREEADIVVSKTADAVKSVFANL
;
A
#
# COMPACT_ATOMS: atom_id res chain seq x y z
N MET A 1 -20.64 -18.26 27.21
CA MET A 1 -19.84 -17.27 26.43
C MET A 1 -18.33 -17.41 26.66
N LEU A 2 -17.82 -17.60 27.86
CA LEU A 2 -16.37 -17.83 28.13
C LEU A 2 -15.84 -19.14 27.51
N ASP A 3 -16.67 -20.15 27.39
CA ASP A 3 -16.30 -21.46 26.81
C ASP A 3 -16.08 -21.38 25.28
N GLN A 4 -16.96 -20.67 24.54
CA GLN A 4 -16.83 -20.48 23.11
C GLN A 4 -15.58 -19.64 22.69
N SER A 5 -15.17 -18.68 23.51
CA SER A 5 -13.98 -17.87 23.20
C SER A 5 -12.70 -18.71 23.33
N ASN A 6 -12.62 -19.59 24.29
CA ASN A 6 -11.50 -20.52 24.49
C ASN A 6 -11.44 -21.57 23.37
N GLU A 7 -12.60 -22.09 22.95
CA GLU A 7 -12.72 -23.04 21.85
C GLU A 7 -12.31 -22.42 20.49
N LEU A 8 -12.78 -21.22 20.17
CA LEU A 8 -12.37 -20.50 18.97
C LEU A 8 -10.86 -20.22 18.94
N ALA A 9 -10.26 -19.84 20.08
CA ALA A 9 -8.82 -19.64 20.17
C ALA A 9 -8.01 -20.95 20.00
N ALA A 10 -8.57 -22.09 20.41
CA ALA A 10 -7.98 -23.42 20.15
C ALA A 10 -8.06 -23.75 18.65
N TRP A 11 -9.23 -23.62 18.04
CA TRP A 11 -9.42 -23.86 16.59
C TRP A 11 -8.56 -22.95 15.72
N ASP A 12 -8.39 -21.71 16.13
CA ASP A 12 -7.51 -20.76 15.45
C ASP A 12 -6.07 -21.27 15.41
N ARG A 13 -5.52 -21.72 16.55
CA ARG A 13 -4.18 -22.30 16.60
C ARG A 13 -4.02 -23.60 15.83
N ASP A 14 -5.06 -24.44 15.86
CA ASP A 14 -4.99 -25.80 15.33
C ASP A 14 -5.28 -25.87 13.82
N HIS A 15 -6.05 -24.92 13.27
CA HIS A 15 -6.60 -25.02 11.91
C HIS A 15 -6.39 -23.78 11.03
N PHE A 16 -6.11 -22.60 11.59
CA PHE A 16 -5.98 -21.39 10.80
C PHE A 16 -4.53 -20.96 10.60
N PHE A 17 -4.07 -21.02 9.35
CA PHE A 17 -2.74 -20.58 8.99
C PHE A 17 -2.74 -19.06 8.70
N HIS A 18 -2.28 -18.26 9.66
CA HIS A 18 -2.21 -16.82 9.55
C HIS A 18 -1.07 -16.37 8.61
N PRO A 19 -1.33 -15.44 7.67
CA PRO A 19 -0.28 -14.87 6.82
C PRO A 19 0.69 -14.00 7.65
N SER A 20 1.96 -13.99 7.25
CA SER A 20 3.03 -13.16 7.85
C SER A 20 3.11 -13.23 9.38
N THR A 21 2.87 -14.41 9.94
CA THR A 21 2.83 -14.67 11.39
C THR A 21 3.99 -15.58 11.79
N HIS A 22 4.55 -15.34 12.97
CA HIS A 22 5.53 -16.26 13.55
C HIS A 22 4.82 -17.53 14.02
N MET A 23 4.74 -18.53 13.14
CA MET A 23 3.96 -19.75 13.33
C MET A 23 4.30 -20.50 14.63
N GLY A 24 5.60 -20.55 14.99
CA GLY A 24 6.02 -21.25 16.20
C GLY A 24 5.45 -20.65 17.48
N THR A 25 5.49 -19.32 17.65
CA THR A 25 4.91 -18.66 18.84
C THR A 25 3.40 -18.74 18.84
N HIS A 26 2.75 -18.67 17.67
CA HIS A 26 1.31 -18.83 17.55
C HIS A 26 0.87 -20.25 17.94
N ALA A 27 1.48 -21.27 17.37
CA ALA A 27 1.16 -22.67 17.66
C ALA A 27 1.35 -23.06 19.13
N ARG A 28 2.34 -22.44 19.81
CA ARG A 28 2.56 -22.66 21.26
C ARG A 28 1.68 -21.78 22.15
N GLY A 29 0.83 -20.93 21.59
CA GLY A 29 -0.03 -20.03 22.35
C GLY A 29 0.71 -18.88 23.05
N GLU A 30 1.98 -18.60 22.65
CA GLU A 30 2.80 -17.51 23.19
C GLU A 30 2.40 -16.14 22.62
N SER A 31 1.72 -16.13 21.48
CA SER A 31 1.12 -14.93 20.87
C SER A 31 -0.38 -14.96 21.10
N PRO A 32 -0.98 -13.96 21.76
CA PRO A 32 -2.41 -13.96 22.03
C PRO A 32 -3.21 -13.83 20.72
N THR A 33 -4.16 -14.73 20.51
CA THR A 33 -5.15 -14.62 19.43
C THR A 33 -6.11 -13.48 19.75
N ARG A 34 -6.27 -12.54 18.81
CA ARG A 34 -7.27 -11.48 18.88
C ARG A 34 -8.37 -11.77 17.87
N ILE A 35 -9.53 -12.15 18.36
CA ILE A 35 -10.69 -12.48 17.52
C ILE A 35 -11.52 -11.21 17.35
N MET A 36 -11.38 -10.56 16.18
CA MET A 36 -12.13 -9.34 15.86
C MET A 36 -13.58 -9.67 15.58
N ALA A 37 -14.51 -8.91 16.18
CA ALA A 37 -15.94 -9.18 16.11
C ALA A 37 -16.74 -8.10 15.39
N GLY A 38 -16.21 -6.86 15.29
CA GLY A 38 -16.90 -5.80 14.60
C GLY A 38 -16.13 -4.50 14.57
N GLY A 39 -16.74 -3.49 13.91
CA GLY A 39 -16.17 -2.16 13.80
C GLY A 39 -17.18 -1.12 13.34
N GLU A 40 -16.97 0.13 13.75
CA GLU A 40 -17.75 1.31 13.36
C GLU A 40 -16.85 2.54 13.29
N GLY A 41 -16.96 3.31 12.22
CA GLY A 41 -16.09 4.48 12.00
C GLY A 41 -14.62 4.08 12.01
N VAL A 42 -13.82 4.58 12.95
CA VAL A 42 -12.41 4.21 13.15
C VAL A 42 -12.22 3.17 14.25
N THR A 43 -13.29 2.77 14.93
CA THR A 43 -13.23 1.87 16.10
C THR A 43 -13.50 0.43 15.70
N VAL A 44 -12.70 -0.49 16.20
CA VAL A 44 -12.91 -1.94 16.10
C VAL A 44 -12.99 -2.56 17.49
N TRP A 45 -13.63 -3.74 17.60
CA TRP A 45 -13.70 -4.47 18.86
C TRP A 45 -13.53 -5.97 18.64
N ASP A 46 -12.95 -6.62 19.65
CA ASP A 46 -12.81 -8.07 19.70
C ASP A 46 -14.08 -8.75 20.26
N ASN A 47 -14.08 -10.08 20.25
CA ASN A 47 -15.18 -10.90 20.76
C ASN A 47 -15.41 -10.81 22.27
N ASN A 48 -14.51 -10.15 23.02
CA ASN A 48 -14.67 -9.81 24.43
C ASN A 48 -15.23 -8.38 24.62
N GLY A 49 -15.51 -7.68 23.53
CA GLY A 49 -16.03 -6.31 23.54
C GLY A 49 -14.95 -5.25 23.80
N LYS A 50 -13.67 -5.59 23.81
CA LYS A 50 -12.59 -4.60 23.98
C LYS A 50 -12.48 -3.73 22.73
N LYS A 51 -12.77 -2.46 22.87
CA LYS A 51 -12.70 -1.45 21.80
C LYS A 51 -11.29 -0.90 21.63
N SER A 52 -10.92 -0.60 20.38
CA SER A 52 -9.67 0.07 20.03
C SER A 52 -9.90 0.99 18.83
N ILE A 53 -9.24 2.15 18.79
CA ILE A 53 -9.12 2.93 17.56
C ILE A 53 -8.15 2.21 16.64
N ASP A 54 -8.59 1.88 15.43
CA ASP A 54 -7.73 1.34 14.39
C ASP A 54 -7.02 2.47 13.65
N ALA A 55 -5.87 2.85 14.15
CA ALA A 55 -5.06 3.89 13.54
C ALA A 55 -4.22 3.38 12.35
N PHE A 56 -4.56 2.20 11.77
CA PHE A 56 -3.88 1.64 10.61
C PHE A 56 -4.85 1.14 9.51
N ALA A 57 -6.16 1.40 9.67
CA ALA A 57 -7.23 1.04 8.72
C ALA A 57 -7.14 -0.43 8.25
N GLY A 58 -7.07 -1.38 9.19
CA GLY A 58 -6.74 -2.77 8.93
C GLY A 58 -5.29 -2.90 8.44
N LEU A 59 -5.07 -2.78 7.15
CA LEU A 59 -3.75 -2.73 6.50
C LEU A 59 -3.76 -1.68 5.39
N TYR A 60 -3.91 -0.40 5.74
CA TYR A 60 -4.10 0.72 4.81
C TYR A 60 -5.38 0.61 3.96
N CYS A 61 -6.37 -0.19 4.35
CA CYS A 61 -7.44 -0.61 3.45
C CYS A 61 -8.74 0.16 3.65
N VAL A 62 -9.17 0.33 4.92
CA VAL A 62 -10.53 0.77 5.28
C VAL A 62 -10.64 2.29 5.23
N ASN A 63 -10.62 2.86 4.01
CA ASN A 63 -10.60 4.31 3.82
C ASN A 63 -11.86 5.00 4.34
N VAL A 64 -13.07 4.46 4.05
CA VAL A 64 -14.34 5.08 4.50
C VAL A 64 -14.71 4.76 5.94
N GLY A 65 -13.94 3.90 6.62
CA GLY A 65 -14.24 3.42 7.96
C GLY A 65 -15.13 2.17 7.97
N TYR A 66 -15.31 1.61 9.16
CA TYR A 66 -16.07 0.40 9.40
C TYR A 66 -17.59 0.66 9.49
N GLY A 67 -18.41 -0.38 9.29
CA GLY A 67 -19.85 -0.36 9.53
C GLY A 67 -20.69 0.45 8.53
N ARG A 68 -20.19 0.62 7.29
CA ARG A 68 -20.90 1.41 6.25
C ARG A 68 -22.04 0.62 5.62
N GLN A 69 -23.26 0.91 6.05
CA GLN A 69 -24.48 0.22 5.59
C GLN A 69 -24.66 0.31 4.07
N LYS A 70 -24.38 1.46 3.46
CA LYS A 70 -24.49 1.67 1.99
C LYS A 70 -23.71 0.61 1.19
N ILE A 71 -22.49 0.27 1.62
CA ILE A 71 -21.67 -0.75 0.94
C ILE A 71 -22.25 -2.15 1.20
N ALA A 72 -22.67 -2.45 2.44
CA ALA A 72 -23.30 -3.73 2.76
C ALA A 72 -24.56 -3.97 1.95
N ASP A 73 -25.40 -2.95 1.77
CA ASP A 73 -26.64 -3.03 0.98
C ASP A 73 -26.34 -3.20 -0.52
N ALA A 74 -25.31 -2.52 -1.05
CA ALA A 74 -24.89 -2.69 -2.44
C ALA A 74 -24.43 -4.14 -2.71
N ILE A 75 -23.61 -4.70 -1.81
CA ILE A 75 -23.18 -6.11 -1.84
C ILE A 75 -24.38 -7.04 -1.82
N ALA A 76 -25.30 -6.87 -0.85
CA ALA A 76 -26.47 -7.72 -0.69
C ALA A 76 -27.41 -7.66 -1.89
N THR A 77 -27.64 -6.48 -2.44
CA THR A 77 -28.46 -6.26 -3.63
C THR A 77 -27.85 -6.95 -4.85
N GLN A 78 -26.55 -6.73 -5.08
CA GLN A 78 -25.86 -7.37 -6.21
C GLN A 78 -25.85 -8.91 -6.08
N ALA A 79 -25.63 -9.43 -4.87
CA ALA A 79 -25.64 -10.88 -4.62
C ALA A 79 -27.01 -11.52 -4.91
N LYS A 80 -28.10 -10.81 -4.61
CA LYS A 80 -29.48 -11.28 -4.92
C LYS A 80 -29.78 -11.24 -6.42
N ASN A 81 -29.32 -10.21 -7.12
CA ASN A 81 -29.65 -10.01 -8.53
C ASN A 81 -28.79 -10.90 -9.45
N LEU A 82 -27.47 -10.86 -9.26
CA LEU A 82 -26.50 -11.65 -10.02
C LEU A 82 -25.22 -11.78 -9.18
N ALA A 83 -25.06 -12.91 -8.51
CA ALA A 83 -23.93 -13.16 -7.64
C ALA A 83 -22.60 -13.21 -8.42
N TYR A 84 -22.62 -13.87 -9.59
CA TYR A 84 -21.43 -14.00 -10.42
C TYR A 84 -21.78 -14.18 -11.90
N TYR A 85 -21.02 -13.51 -12.76
CA TYR A 85 -20.82 -13.82 -14.17
C TYR A 85 -19.42 -13.35 -14.58
N HIS A 86 -18.76 -14.09 -15.47
CA HIS A 86 -17.38 -13.78 -15.88
C HIS A 86 -17.32 -12.58 -16.83
N ALA A 87 -16.19 -11.86 -16.80
CA ALA A 87 -15.95 -10.71 -17.67
C ALA A 87 -15.21 -11.04 -18.98
N TYR A 88 -15.07 -12.34 -19.31
CA TYR A 88 -14.40 -12.78 -20.54
C TYR A 88 -15.26 -12.53 -21.78
N VAL A 89 -14.61 -12.43 -22.93
CA VAL A 89 -15.21 -12.32 -24.27
C VAL A 89 -16.26 -11.21 -24.40
N GLY A 90 -16.00 -10.08 -23.74
CA GLY A 90 -16.85 -8.89 -23.84
C GLY A 90 -18.07 -8.88 -22.94
N HIS A 91 -18.22 -9.83 -22.02
CA HIS A 91 -19.27 -9.76 -21.00
C HIS A 91 -18.92 -8.71 -19.94
N GLY A 92 -19.93 -8.02 -19.45
CA GLY A 92 -19.81 -7.05 -18.37
C GLY A 92 -21.10 -6.98 -17.57
N THR A 93 -21.02 -6.38 -16.39
CA THR A 93 -22.19 -6.05 -15.57
C THR A 93 -22.31 -4.53 -15.47
N GLU A 94 -23.51 -4.03 -15.18
CA GLU A 94 -23.74 -2.60 -14.98
C GLU A 94 -22.75 -2.04 -13.93
N ALA A 95 -22.60 -2.73 -12.79
CA ALA A 95 -21.69 -2.33 -11.74
C ALA A 95 -20.21 -2.27 -12.20
N SER A 96 -19.75 -3.25 -13.00
CA SER A 96 -18.35 -3.26 -13.48
C SER A 96 -18.06 -2.12 -14.47
N ILE A 97 -19.01 -1.82 -15.34
CA ILE A 97 -18.91 -0.73 -16.32
C ILE A 97 -18.96 0.62 -15.61
N THR A 98 -19.88 0.78 -14.67
CA THR A 98 -20.01 1.99 -13.83
C THR A 98 -18.75 2.26 -13.03
N LEU A 99 -18.22 1.24 -12.33
CA LEU A 99 -17.00 1.40 -11.54
C LEU A 99 -15.80 1.77 -12.41
N ALA A 100 -15.63 1.12 -13.58
CA ALA A 100 -14.56 1.45 -14.52
C ALA A 100 -14.64 2.92 -14.95
N LYS A 101 -15.85 3.41 -15.31
CA LYS A 101 -16.07 4.81 -15.66
C LYS A 101 -15.75 5.75 -14.49
N MET A 102 -16.24 5.44 -13.29
CA MET A 102 -15.97 6.25 -12.08
C MET A 102 -14.48 6.36 -11.76
N ILE A 103 -13.72 5.28 -11.94
CA ILE A 103 -12.27 5.27 -11.74
C ILE A 103 -11.59 6.16 -12.77
N ILE A 104 -11.92 6.00 -14.07
CA ILE A 104 -11.28 6.78 -15.14
C ILE A 104 -11.58 8.27 -15.03
N ASP A 105 -12.80 8.65 -14.63
CA ASP A 105 -13.16 10.06 -14.41
C ASP A 105 -12.34 10.74 -13.31
N ARG A 106 -11.77 9.94 -12.39
CA ARG A 106 -10.96 10.40 -11.24
C ARG A 106 -9.47 10.16 -11.42
N ALA A 107 -9.08 9.34 -12.41
CA ALA A 107 -7.70 8.97 -12.65
C ALA A 107 -6.87 10.14 -13.22
N PRO A 108 -5.55 10.15 -13.02
CA PRO A 108 -4.67 11.10 -13.66
C PRO A 108 -4.87 11.16 -15.18
N LYS A 109 -4.66 12.35 -15.76
CA LYS A 109 -4.87 12.57 -17.19
C LYS A 109 -4.05 11.61 -18.06
N GLY A 110 -4.68 11.02 -19.08
CA GLY A 110 -4.05 10.08 -20.00
C GLY A 110 -4.31 8.61 -19.66
N MET A 111 -5.06 8.33 -18.59
CA MET A 111 -5.56 7.01 -18.26
C MET A 111 -6.89 6.73 -18.98
N SER A 112 -7.13 5.50 -19.44
CA SER A 112 -8.29 5.22 -20.29
C SER A 112 -9.04 3.93 -20.05
N ARG A 113 -8.42 2.92 -19.48
CA ARG A 113 -9.05 1.59 -19.27
C ARG A 113 -8.69 1.04 -17.90
N VAL A 114 -9.61 0.24 -17.35
CA VAL A 114 -9.38 -0.49 -16.10
C VAL A 114 -9.51 -1.98 -16.35
N TYR A 115 -8.47 -2.72 -16.00
CA TYR A 115 -8.51 -4.17 -15.86
C TYR A 115 -8.71 -4.50 -14.38
N PHE A 116 -9.72 -5.29 -14.03
CA PHE A 116 -10.00 -5.66 -12.65
C PHE A 116 -9.38 -7.01 -12.25
N GLY A 117 -8.81 -7.06 -11.06
CA GLY A 117 -8.28 -8.24 -10.37
C GLY A 117 -8.87 -8.37 -8.95
N LEU A 118 -8.16 -9.05 -8.07
CA LEU A 118 -8.64 -9.41 -6.72
C LEU A 118 -7.74 -8.87 -5.61
N SER A 119 -6.46 -8.65 -5.88
CA SER A 119 -5.44 -8.19 -4.93
C SER A 119 -4.40 -7.31 -5.60
N GLY A 120 -3.69 -6.48 -4.83
CA GLY A 120 -2.57 -5.71 -5.37
C GLY A 120 -1.48 -6.60 -6.00
N SER A 121 -1.29 -7.82 -5.46
CA SER A 121 -0.34 -8.79 -6.00
C SER A 121 -0.72 -9.23 -7.43
N ASP A 122 -1.97 -9.62 -7.67
CA ASP A 122 -2.39 -10.04 -9.00
C ASP A 122 -2.47 -8.88 -10.00
N ALA A 123 -2.76 -7.67 -9.53
CA ALA A 123 -2.70 -6.48 -10.36
C ALA A 123 -1.25 -6.20 -10.82
N ASN A 124 -0.27 -6.34 -9.95
CA ASN A 124 1.14 -6.19 -10.34
C ASN A 124 1.65 -7.35 -11.22
N GLU A 125 1.19 -8.60 -11.01
CA GLU A 125 1.43 -9.71 -11.96
C GLU A 125 0.83 -9.38 -13.34
N THR A 126 -0.34 -8.76 -13.37
CA THR A 126 -0.97 -8.27 -14.61
C THR A 126 -0.11 -7.19 -15.28
N ASN A 127 0.38 -6.20 -14.52
CA ASN A 127 1.29 -5.16 -15.04
C ASN A 127 2.52 -5.77 -15.71
N ILE A 128 3.18 -6.74 -15.07
CA ILE A 128 4.36 -7.42 -15.62
C ILE A 128 4.03 -8.04 -16.99
N LYS A 129 2.92 -8.77 -17.09
CA LYS A 129 2.48 -9.42 -18.33
C LYS A 129 2.11 -8.40 -19.41
N LEU A 130 1.42 -7.31 -19.06
CA LEU A 130 1.07 -6.25 -20.01
C LEU A 130 2.31 -5.52 -20.53
N ILE A 131 3.31 -5.26 -19.68
CA ILE A 131 4.59 -4.66 -20.06
C ILE A 131 5.36 -5.55 -21.03
N TRP A 132 5.41 -6.85 -20.76
CA TRP A 132 6.07 -7.82 -21.65
C TRP A 132 5.34 -7.96 -22.98
N TYR A 133 4.01 -8.04 -22.96
CA TYR A 133 3.18 -8.08 -24.17
C TYR A 133 3.37 -6.80 -25.01
N TYR A 134 3.30 -5.63 -24.38
CA TYR A 134 3.53 -4.33 -25.01
C TYR A 134 4.87 -4.29 -25.77
N ASN A 135 5.97 -4.68 -25.12
CA ASN A 135 7.28 -4.67 -25.75
C ASN A 135 7.40 -5.71 -26.86
N ASN A 136 6.77 -6.88 -26.73
CA ASN A 136 6.73 -7.89 -27.79
C ASN A 136 5.99 -7.40 -29.03
N VAL A 137 4.84 -6.74 -28.87
CA VAL A 137 4.07 -6.15 -29.98
C VAL A 137 4.89 -5.09 -30.72
N LEU A 138 5.71 -4.33 -30.00
CA LEU A 138 6.61 -3.32 -30.55
C LEU A 138 7.92 -3.91 -31.15
N GLY A 139 8.08 -5.24 -31.16
CA GLY A 139 9.28 -5.89 -31.68
C GLY A 139 10.51 -5.76 -30.78
N ARG A 140 10.33 -5.65 -29.46
CA ARG A 140 11.38 -5.48 -28.45
C ARG A 140 11.42 -6.68 -27.48
N PRO A 141 11.71 -7.91 -27.94
CA PRO A 141 11.59 -9.13 -27.13
C PRO A 141 12.55 -9.18 -25.94
N GLU A 142 13.67 -8.45 -25.98
CA GLU A 142 14.66 -8.41 -24.90
C GLU A 142 14.27 -7.46 -23.76
N LYS A 143 13.32 -6.52 -23.98
CA LYS A 143 12.92 -5.49 -23.03
C LYS A 143 11.96 -6.08 -21.99
N LYS A 144 12.51 -6.73 -20.93
CA LYS A 144 11.78 -7.52 -19.95
C LYS A 144 12.08 -7.16 -18.49
N LYS A 145 13.27 -6.55 -18.21
CA LYS A 145 13.68 -6.26 -16.84
C LYS A 145 12.81 -5.17 -16.24
N ILE A 146 12.46 -5.34 -14.96
CA ILE A 146 11.66 -4.37 -14.20
C ILE A 146 12.48 -3.93 -12.99
N ILE A 147 12.64 -2.63 -12.83
CA ILE A 147 13.32 -2.04 -11.69
C ILE A 147 12.28 -1.65 -10.65
N SER A 148 12.48 -2.07 -9.41
CA SER A 148 11.76 -1.58 -8.22
C SER A 148 12.75 -0.90 -7.26
N ARG A 149 12.31 -0.59 -6.05
CA ARG A 149 13.17 0.04 -5.04
C ARG A 149 13.34 -0.89 -3.84
N TRP A 150 14.52 -0.89 -3.24
CA TRP A 150 14.66 -1.43 -1.90
C TRP A 150 13.61 -0.80 -0.98
N ARG A 151 13.09 -1.56 -0.02
CA ARG A 151 11.98 -1.20 0.88
C ARG A 151 10.61 -1.02 0.21
N GLY A 152 10.49 -1.13 -1.12
CA GLY A 152 9.20 -1.18 -1.82
C GLY A 152 8.43 -2.46 -1.49
N TYR A 153 7.10 -2.40 -1.53
CA TYR A 153 6.23 -3.58 -1.41
C TYR A 153 5.24 -3.64 -2.57
N HIS A 154 5.34 -4.71 -3.37
CA HIS A 154 4.56 -4.85 -4.60
C HIS A 154 3.74 -6.13 -4.68
N GLY A 155 3.77 -6.95 -3.64
CA GLY A 155 2.95 -8.16 -3.55
C GLY A 155 3.68 -9.37 -2.97
N SER A 156 2.97 -10.51 -2.92
CA SER A 156 3.43 -11.78 -2.36
C SER A 156 3.33 -12.95 -3.35
N GLY A 157 3.08 -12.68 -4.65
CA GLY A 157 3.24 -13.66 -5.72
C GLY A 157 4.72 -13.94 -6.01
N VAL A 158 5.02 -14.88 -6.90
CA VAL A 158 6.42 -15.20 -7.21
C VAL A 158 7.15 -14.00 -7.82
N MET A 159 6.59 -13.37 -8.86
CA MET A 159 7.22 -12.20 -9.48
C MET A 159 7.02 -10.94 -8.67
N THR A 160 5.85 -10.72 -8.10
CA THR A 160 5.57 -9.54 -7.27
C THR A 160 6.28 -9.58 -5.92
N GLY A 161 6.52 -10.78 -5.37
CA GLY A 161 7.43 -10.99 -4.25
C GLY A 161 8.88 -10.64 -4.60
N SER A 162 9.33 -11.00 -5.82
CA SER A 162 10.65 -10.58 -6.32
C SER A 162 10.76 -9.06 -6.46
N LEU A 163 9.69 -8.35 -6.86
CA LEU A 163 9.65 -6.88 -6.94
C LEU A 163 9.64 -6.21 -5.56
N THR A 164 9.16 -6.89 -4.52
CA THR A 164 9.18 -6.39 -3.14
C THR A 164 10.63 -6.31 -2.64
N GLY A 165 11.08 -5.14 -2.22
CA GLY A 165 12.46 -4.88 -1.75
C GLY A 165 12.60 -4.96 -0.23
N LEU A 166 11.99 -5.95 0.42
CA LEU A 166 12.01 -6.18 1.87
C LEU A 166 12.49 -7.60 2.17
N ASP A 167 13.57 -7.73 2.91
CA ASP A 167 14.26 -9.02 3.19
C ASP A 167 13.33 -10.11 3.73
N LEU A 168 12.39 -9.74 4.60
CA LEU A 168 11.41 -10.66 5.17
C LEU A 168 10.65 -11.47 4.11
N PHE A 169 10.38 -10.85 2.94
CA PHE A 169 9.62 -11.49 1.85
C PHE A 169 10.48 -12.28 0.87
N HIS A 170 11.79 -12.24 1.04
CA HIS A 170 12.76 -12.97 0.23
C HIS A 170 13.32 -14.20 0.95
N ASN A 171 13.49 -14.10 2.28
CA ASN A 171 14.15 -15.13 3.07
C ASN A 171 13.45 -16.50 2.93
N ALA A 172 14.22 -17.51 2.52
CA ALA A 172 13.80 -18.90 2.36
C ALA A 172 12.70 -19.17 1.30
N PHE A 173 12.47 -18.22 0.37
CA PHE A 173 11.54 -18.44 -0.76
C PHE A 173 12.23 -18.66 -2.09
N ASP A 174 13.53 -18.41 -2.20
CA ASP A 174 14.32 -18.58 -3.43
C ASP A 174 13.66 -17.93 -4.66
N LEU A 175 13.15 -16.71 -4.47
CA LEU A 175 12.42 -15.99 -5.50
C LEU A 175 13.32 -15.68 -6.72
N PRO A 176 12.78 -15.71 -7.95
CA PRO A 176 13.55 -15.40 -9.15
C PRO A 176 14.04 -13.94 -9.10
N ARG A 177 15.36 -13.77 -9.25
CA ARG A 177 16.00 -12.45 -9.29
C ARG A 177 16.00 -11.83 -10.68
N ALA A 178 16.13 -12.64 -11.71
CA ALA A 178 15.97 -12.19 -13.08
C ALA A 178 14.51 -12.41 -13.53
N PRO A 179 13.83 -11.41 -14.07
CA PRO A 179 14.29 -10.11 -14.57
C PRO A 179 14.01 -8.92 -13.63
N VAL A 180 14.15 -9.05 -12.33
CA VAL A 180 13.85 -7.99 -11.33
C VAL A 180 15.13 -7.39 -10.77
N LEU A 181 15.16 -6.06 -10.68
CA LEU A 181 16.27 -5.27 -10.16
C LEU A 181 15.76 -4.32 -9.06
N HIS A 182 16.62 -3.99 -8.09
CA HIS A 182 16.29 -3.05 -7.03
C HIS A 182 17.27 -1.88 -7.01
N THR A 183 16.77 -0.67 -7.20
CA THR A 183 17.54 0.57 -7.01
C THR A 183 17.37 1.12 -5.60
N GLU A 184 18.09 2.17 -5.28
CA GLU A 184 18.11 2.79 -3.96
C GLU A 184 16.72 3.34 -3.56
N ALA A 185 16.38 3.18 -2.27
CA ALA A 185 15.16 3.74 -1.70
C ALA A 185 15.31 5.25 -1.50
N PRO A 186 14.27 6.07 -1.77
CA PRO A 186 14.30 7.51 -1.52
C PRO A 186 14.16 7.84 -0.02
N TYR A 187 14.98 7.22 0.82
CA TYR A 187 14.89 7.29 2.27
C TYR A 187 15.84 8.35 2.84
N TYR A 188 15.46 9.61 2.73
CA TYR A 188 16.29 10.75 3.10
C TYR A 188 16.83 10.69 4.53
N PHE A 189 16.03 10.30 5.50
CA PHE A 189 16.50 10.13 6.88
C PHE A 189 17.62 9.10 7.01
N ARG A 190 17.61 8.03 6.21
CA ARG A 190 18.61 6.94 6.26
C ARG A 190 19.72 7.07 5.21
N ARG A 191 19.84 8.23 4.51
CA ARG A 191 20.90 8.42 3.52
C ARG A 191 22.29 8.26 4.14
N ALA A 192 23.21 7.65 3.40
CA ALA A 192 24.57 7.39 3.85
C ALA A 192 25.35 8.70 4.04
N ASP A 193 25.32 9.58 3.05
CA ASP A 193 25.93 10.91 3.13
C ASP A 193 24.95 11.93 3.73
N ARG A 194 25.16 12.24 5.01
CA ARG A 194 24.31 13.19 5.75
C ARG A 194 24.43 14.64 5.29
N SER A 195 25.48 14.99 4.55
CA SER A 195 25.69 16.34 4.05
C SER A 195 24.78 16.71 2.88
N MET A 196 24.23 15.69 2.18
CA MET A 196 23.33 15.91 1.06
C MET A 196 22.04 16.61 1.50
N SER A 197 21.65 17.66 0.78
CA SER A 197 20.30 18.20 0.85
C SER A 197 19.27 17.21 0.25
N GLU A 198 17.98 17.46 0.44
CA GLU A 198 16.93 16.62 -0.17
C GLU A 198 17.06 16.57 -1.70
N GLU A 199 17.31 17.72 -2.32
CA GLU A 199 17.47 17.82 -3.77
C GLU A 199 18.70 17.06 -4.28
N GLN A 200 19.82 17.14 -3.56
CA GLN A 200 21.03 16.38 -3.87
C GLN A 200 20.81 14.86 -3.72
N PHE A 201 20.08 14.45 -2.69
CA PHE A 201 19.74 13.04 -2.50
C PHE A 201 18.76 12.54 -3.55
N SER A 202 17.79 13.35 -3.96
CA SER A 202 16.91 13.04 -5.09
C SER A 202 17.70 12.87 -6.40
N GLN A 203 18.71 13.72 -6.64
CA GLN A 203 19.61 13.57 -7.80
C GLN A 203 20.42 12.28 -7.68
N HIS A 204 21.00 11.99 -6.51
CA HIS A 204 21.72 10.75 -6.26
C HIS A 204 20.87 9.49 -6.56
N CYS A 205 19.60 9.45 -6.12
CA CYS A 205 18.69 8.35 -6.44
C CYS A 205 18.44 8.21 -7.96
N ALA A 206 18.30 9.34 -8.66
CA ALA A 206 18.13 9.33 -10.12
C ALA A 206 19.40 8.86 -10.84
N ASP A 207 20.57 9.30 -10.40
CA ASP A 207 21.86 8.86 -10.94
C ASP A 207 22.05 7.35 -10.74
N LYS A 208 21.68 6.80 -9.56
CA LYS A 208 21.71 5.35 -9.29
C LYS A 208 20.76 4.56 -10.18
N LEU A 209 19.59 5.11 -10.47
CA LEU A 209 18.67 4.50 -11.44
C LEU A 209 19.27 4.52 -12.84
N GLU A 210 19.86 5.63 -13.27
CA GLU A 210 20.49 5.76 -14.59
C GLU A 210 21.68 4.82 -14.74
N GLU A 211 22.58 4.78 -13.76
CA GLU A 211 23.71 3.84 -13.71
C GLU A 211 23.24 2.39 -13.88
N MET A 212 22.16 1.99 -13.19
CA MET A 212 21.59 0.65 -13.30
C MET A 212 21.03 0.37 -14.69
N ILE A 213 20.28 1.29 -15.29
CA ILE A 213 19.75 1.13 -16.65
C ILE A 213 20.87 0.96 -17.67
N LEU A 214 21.93 1.77 -17.54
CA LEU A 214 23.10 1.68 -18.45
C LEU A 214 23.86 0.37 -18.27
N ALA A 215 24.06 -0.08 -17.04
CA ALA A 215 24.75 -1.34 -16.73
C ALA A 215 24.01 -2.58 -17.25
N GLU A 216 22.67 -2.56 -17.19
CA GLU A 216 21.80 -3.66 -17.61
C GLU A 216 21.53 -3.67 -19.13
N GLY A 217 21.81 -2.56 -19.82
CA GLY A 217 21.47 -2.30 -21.22
C GLY A 217 20.06 -1.72 -21.34
N PRO A 218 19.92 -0.44 -21.79
CA PRO A 218 18.61 0.25 -21.89
C PRO A 218 17.57 -0.51 -22.72
N GLU A 219 18.02 -1.28 -23.70
CA GLU A 219 17.18 -2.11 -24.57
C GLU A 219 16.57 -3.32 -23.82
N THR A 220 17.07 -3.67 -22.61
CA THR A 220 16.56 -4.79 -21.81
C THR A 220 15.65 -4.36 -20.68
N VAL A 221 15.70 -3.07 -20.26
CA VAL A 221 14.92 -2.53 -19.15
C VAL A 221 13.54 -2.06 -19.63
N ALA A 222 12.49 -2.73 -19.21
CA ALA A 222 11.12 -2.51 -19.67
C ALA A 222 10.36 -1.47 -18.87
N ALA A 223 10.48 -1.51 -17.54
CA ALA A 223 9.70 -0.64 -16.66
C ALA A 223 10.40 -0.38 -15.32
N PHE A 224 9.97 0.70 -14.68
CA PHE A 224 10.18 1.00 -13.26
C PHE A 224 8.82 0.95 -12.56
N ILE A 225 8.77 0.29 -11.40
CA ILE A 225 7.59 0.29 -10.52
C ILE A 225 7.91 0.97 -9.20
N GLY A 226 7.01 1.83 -8.74
CA GLY A 226 7.20 2.51 -7.46
C GLY A 226 5.91 3.04 -6.85
N GLU A 227 5.84 2.92 -5.52
CA GLU A 227 4.80 3.57 -4.71
C GLU A 227 5.04 5.09 -4.69
N PRO A 228 4.03 5.96 -4.82
CA PRO A 228 4.20 7.41 -4.65
C PRO A 228 4.89 7.79 -3.34
N ILE A 229 4.52 7.15 -2.25
CA ILE A 229 5.19 7.13 -0.95
C ILE A 229 5.44 5.66 -0.56
N LEU A 230 6.64 5.31 -0.09
CA LEU A 230 6.88 3.95 0.38
C LEU A 230 5.97 3.66 1.59
N GLY A 231 5.01 2.74 1.41
CA GLY A 231 4.07 2.37 2.47
C GLY A 231 4.68 1.42 3.48
N THR A 232 4.73 0.14 3.13
CA THR A 232 5.22 -0.95 4.00
C THR A 232 6.70 -0.80 4.38
N GLY A 233 7.49 -0.14 3.54
CA GLY A 233 8.90 0.15 3.79
C GLY A 233 9.18 1.17 4.90
N GLY A 234 8.14 1.75 5.52
CA GLY A 234 8.31 2.63 6.68
C GLY A 234 7.60 3.98 6.58
N ILE A 235 6.59 4.11 5.72
CA ILE A 235 5.88 5.37 5.45
C ILE A 235 6.89 6.48 5.16
N VAL A 236 7.57 6.34 4.02
CA VAL A 236 8.68 7.24 3.64
C VAL A 236 8.25 8.12 2.48
N PRO A 237 7.95 9.40 2.73
CA PRO A 237 7.75 10.39 1.67
C PRO A 237 9.00 10.51 0.81
N PRO A 238 8.86 10.67 -0.53
CA PRO A 238 10.01 10.95 -1.37
C PRO A 238 10.58 12.35 -1.05
N PRO A 239 11.91 12.52 -1.09
CA PRO A 239 12.51 13.84 -0.94
C PRO A 239 12.16 14.76 -2.10
N ALA A 240 12.31 16.08 -1.89
CA ALA A 240 11.94 17.09 -2.87
C ALA A 240 12.58 16.84 -4.25
N GLY A 241 11.77 16.90 -5.32
CA GLY A 241 12.22 16.71 -6.71
C GLY A 241 12.48 15.26 -7.13
N TYR A 242 12.30 14.28 -6.24
CA TYR A 242 12.58 12.86 -6.55
C TYR A 242 11.83 12.36 -7.79
N TRP A 243 10.50 12.47 -7.82
CA TRP A 243 9.70 11.93 -8.92
C TRP A 243 9.95 12.65 -10.25
N GLU A 244 10.25 13.95 -10.21
CA GLU A 244 10.61 14.72 -11.40
C GLU A 244 11.89 14.15 -12.05
N LYS A 245 12.93 13.92 -11.23
CA LYS A 245 14.23 13.41 -11.69
C LYS A 245 14.13 11.96 -12.16
N ILE A 246 13.43 11.10 -11.42
CA ILE A 246 13.18 9.71 -11.83
C ILE A 246 12.47 9.65 -13.19
N GLN A 247 11.40 10.42 -13.37
CA GLN A 247 10.66 10.45 -14.64
C GLN A 247 11.52 10.96 -15.81
N ALA A 248 12.43 11.89 -15.56
CA ALA A 248 13.37 12.38 -16.58
C ALA A 248 14.29 11.24 -17.07
N VAL A 249 14.83 10.43 -16.17
CA VAL A 249 15.65 9.26 -16.49
C VAL A 249 14.82 8.21 -17.25
N LEU A 250 13.64 7.86 -16.76
CA LEU A 250 12.78 6.86 -17.44
C LEU A 250 12.42 7.26 -18.86
N LYS A 251 12.07 8.54 -19.05
CA LYS A 251 11.76 9.11 -20.38
C LYS A 251 12.96 9.03 -21.32
N LYS A 252 14.17 9.32 -20.84
CA LYS A 252 15.42 9.29 -21.63
C LYS A 252 15.68 7.91 -22.24
N TYR A 253 15.34 6.83 -21.53
CA TYR A 253 15.60 5.45 -21.93
C TYR A 253 14.36 4.67 -22.39
N ASP A 254 13.23 5.38 -22.60
CA ASP A 254 11.94 4.76 -22.98
C ASP A 254 11.56 3.59 -22.07
N VAL A 255 11.69 3.80 -20.74
CA VAL A 255 11.31 2.86 -19.69
C VAL A 255 9.93 3.24 -19.17
N LEU A 256 8.99 2.29 -19.15
CA LEU A 256 7.62 2.52 -18.68
C LEU A 256 7.58 2.79 -17.17
N LEU A 257 6.65 3.61 -16.73
CA LEU A 257 6.41 3.91 -15.31
C LEU A 257 5.11 3.25 -14.82
N VAL A 258 5.24 2.40 -13.81
CA VAL A 258 4.10 1.86 -13.06
C VAL A 258 4.03 2.58 -11.71
N ALA A 259 2.95 3.33 -11.46
CA ALA A 259 2.66 3.86 -10.13
C ALA A 259 1.87 2.83 -9.33
N ASP A 260 2.48 2.31 -8.27
CA ASP A 260 1.77 1.41 -7.33
C ASP A 260 0.99 2.25 -6.32
N GLU A 261 -0.27 2.50 -6.64
CA GLU A 261 -1.23 3.28 -5.85
C GLU A 261 -2.10 2.41 -4.92
N VAL A 262 -1.66 1.19 -4.67
CA VAL A 262 -2.40 0.25 -3.80
C VAL A 262 -2.65 0.83 -2.42
N VAL A 263 -1.73 1.65 -1.88
CA VAL A 263 -1.89 2.35 -0.61
C VAL A 263 -2.39 3.77 -0.81
N THR A 264 -1.84 4.48 -1.78
CA THR A 264 -2.01 5.93 -1.94
C THR A 264 -3.27 6.34 -2.67
N GLY A 265 -3.85 5.45 -3.46
CA GLY A 265 -5.10 5.69 -4.18
C GLY A 265 -6.31 5.91 -3.27
N PHE A 266 -7.31 6.57 -3.82
CA PHE A 266 -8.61 6.79 -3.19
C PHE A 266 -8.55 7.65 -1.91
N GLY A 267 -7.79 8.75 -1.99
CA GLY A 267 -7.86 9.83 -0.99
C GLY A 267 -6.77 9.84 0.05
N ARG A 268 -5.94 8.80 0.19
CA ARG A 268 -4.98 8.62 1.29
C ARG A 268 -4.02 9.80 1.49
N LEU A 269 -3.58 10.45 0.41
CA LEU A 269 -2.65 11.59 0.47
C LEU A 269 -3.35 12.97 0.37
N GLY A 270 -4.68 13.01 0.51
CA GLY A 270 -5.43 14.27 0.36
C GLY A 270 -5.66 14.69 -1.10
N THR A 271 -5.38 13.81 -2.03
CA THR A 271 -5.74 13.80 -3.45
C THR A 271 -6.34 12.44 -3.79
N MET A 272 -7.09 12.33 -4.89
CA MET A 272 -7.69 11.03 -5.26
C MET A 272 -6.61 9.98 -5.54
N PHE A 273 -5.51 10.36 -6.19
CA PHE A 273 -4.34 9.54 -6.44
C PHE A 273 -3.06 10.23 -5.95
N GLY A 274 -2.13 9.44 -5.41
CA GLY A 274 -0.81 9.93 -5.00
C GLY A 274 0.03 10.42 -6.20
N SER A 275 -0.27 9.92 -7.40
CA SER A 275 0.33 10.42 -8.65
C SER A 275 0.02 11.89 -8.88
N ASP A 276 -1.21 12.35 -8.60
CA ASP A 276 -1.57 13.77 -8.69
C ASP A 276 -0.82 14.60 -7.64
N HIS A 277 -0.66 14.05 -6.43
CA HIS A 277 0.02 14.71 -5.33
C HIS A 277 1.51 14.98 -5.62
N TYR A 278 2.21 14.01 -6.23
CA TYR A 278 3.64 14.11 -6.52
C TYR A 278 3.97 14.42 -8.00
N GLY A 279 2.98 14.73 -8.83
CA GLY A 279 3.18 15.04 -10.24
C GLY A 279 3.71 13.85 -11.05
N ILE A 280 3.34 12.63 -10.70
CA ILE A 280 3.71 11.41 -11.41
C ILE A 280 2.81 11.25 -12.63
N LYS A 281 3.41 10.90 -13.78
CA LYS A 281 2.72 10.65 -15.05
C LYS A 281 2.95 9.19 -15.46
N PRO A 282 2.23 8.23 -14.90
CA PRO A 282 2.47 6.83 -15.11
C PRO A 282 1.89 6.33 -16.44
N ASP A 283 2.47 5.26 -16.98
CA ASP A 283 1.90 4.48 -18.09
C ASP A 283 0.87 3.46 -17.60
N LEU A 284 1.02 2.98 -16.35
CA LEU A 284 0.14 2.05 -15.67
C LEU A 284 -0.01 2.46 -14.19
N ILE A 285 -1.20 2.24 -13.62
CA ILE A 285 -1.45 2.45 -12.18
C ILE A 285 -2.01 1.17 -11.59
N THR A 286 -1.45 0.73 -10.46
CA THR A 286 -1.97 -0.40 -9.68
C THR A 286 -2.90 0.12 -8.60
N ILE A 287 -4.11 -0.42 -8.49
CA ILE A 287 -5.10 -0.06 -7.48
C ILE A 287 -5.63 -1.29 -6.73
N ALA A 288 -5.90 -1.13 -5.43
CA ALA A 288 -6.55 -2.13 -4.56
C ALA A 288 -7.06 -1.44 -3.28
N LYS A 289 -7.13 -2.15 -2.16
CA LYS A 289 -7.39 -1.64 -0.79
C LYS A 289 -8.50 -0.60 -0.71
N GLY A 290 -8.15 0.69 -0.74
CA GLY A 290 -9.08 1.82 -0.69
C GLY A 290 -10.13 1.82 -1.80
N LEU A 291 -9.95 1.05 -2.88
CA LEU A 291 -10.92 0.88 -3.96
C LEU A 291 -12.29 0.38 -3.47
N THR A 292 -12.30 -0.49 -2.47
CA THR A 292 -13.53 -1.02 -1.84
C THR A 292 -13.54 -0.79 -0.32
N SER A 293 -12.55 -0.08 0.22
CA SER A 293 -12.28 -0.02 1.67
C SER A 293 -12.28 -1.39 2.35
N ALA A 294 -11.80 -2.42 1.63
CA ALA A 294 -11.73 -3.82 2.06
C ALA A 294 -13.08 -4.50 2.38
N TYR A 295 -14.23 -3.91 2.03
CA TYR A 295 -15.53 -4.58 2.15
C TYR A 295 -15.66 -5.77 1.22
N ALA A 296 -14.92 -5.77 0.11
CA ALA A 296 -14.78 -6.91 -0.80
C ALA A 296 -13.37 -6.91 -1.43
N PRO A 297 -12.79 -8.08 -1.74
CA PRO A 297 -11.50 -8.18 -2.39
C PRO A 297 -11.61 -7.73 -3.86
N LEU A 298 -10.95 -6.61 -4.19
CA LEU A 298 -10.91 -6.06 -5.54
C LEU A 298 -9.60 -5.31 -5.76
N SER A 299 -9.06 -5.43 -6.95
CA SER A 299 -7.93 -4.67 -7.43
C SER A 299 -8.12 -4.27 -8.89
N GLY A 300 -7.19 -3.52 -9.42
CA GLY A 300 -7.17 -3.25 -10.85
C GLY A 300 -5.84 -2.66 -11.32
N VAL A 301 -5.71 -2.66 -12.63
CA VAL A 301 -4.69 -1.94 -13.37
C VAL A 301 -5.39 -0.88 -14.20
N ILE A 302 -5.01 0.38 -14.01
CA ILE A 302 -5.44 1.47 -14.90
C ILE A 302 -4.38 1.59 -15.99
N VAL A 303 -4.82 1.51 -17.23
CA VAL A 303 -3.95 1.49 -18.43
C VAL A 303 -4.01 2.84 -19.12
N GLY A 304 -2.84 3.42 -19.41
CA GLY A 304 -2.71 4.67 -20.16
C GLY A 304 -3.03 4.51 -21.65
N ASP A 305 -3.47 5.60 -22.27
CA ASP A 305 -3.88 5.63 -23.69
C ASP A 305 -2.81 5.07 -24.64
N LYS A 306 -1.54 5.48 -24.48
CA LYS A 306 -0.43 5.02 -25.32
C LYS A 306 -0.28 3.50 -25.26
N MET A 307 -0.34 2.93 -24.07
CA MET A 307 -0.22 1.49 -23.90
C MET A 307 -1.44 0.79 -24.47
N TRP A 308 -2.66 1.29 -24.20
CA TRP A 308 -3.90 0.71 -24.71
C TRP A 308 -3.90 0.58 -26.23
N GLN A 309 -3.45 1.60 -26.97
CA GLN A 309 -3.35 1.55 -28.42
C GLN A 309 -2.48 0.39 -28.91
N VAL A 310 -1.33 0.17 -28.29
CA VAL A 310 -0.42 -0.95 -28.62
C VAL A 310 -1.04 -2.31 -28.26
N LEU A 311 -1.79 -2.39 -27.15
CA LEU A 311 -2.49 -3.63 -26.78
C LEU A 311 -3.59 -3.98 -27.83
N VAL A 312 -4.31 -2.98 -28.35
CA VAL A 312 -5.29 -3.18 -29.43
C VAL A 312 -4.61 -3.68 -30.70
N GLU A 313 -3.56 -3.01 -31.17
CA GLU A 313 -2.77 -3.46 -32.33
C GLU A 313 -2.21 -4.88 -32.14
N GLY A 314 -1.78 -5.21 -30.93
CA GLY A 314 -1.31 -6.54 -30.58
C GLY A 314 -2.42 -7.58 -30.70
N SER A 315 -3.62 -7.24 -30.25
CA SER A 315 -4.78 -8.12 -30.38
C SER A 315 -5.17 -8.38 -31.84
N ASP A 316 -5.09 -7.37 -32.71
CA ASP A 316 -5.34 -7.53 -34.14
C ASP A 316 -4.30 -8.46 -34.82
N LYS A 317 -3.06 -8.43 -34.35
CA LYS A 317 -1.96 -9.25 -34.92
C LYS A 317 -1.89 -10.66 -34.35
N LEU A 318 -2.14 -10.82 -33.04
CA LEU A 318 -1.86 -12.04 -32.27
C LEU A 318 -3.12 -12.75 -31.76
N GLY A 319 -4.31 -12.15 -31.95
CA GLY A 319 -5.57 -12.63 -31.41
C GLY A 319 -5.80 -12.19 -29.97
N SER A 320 -6.73 -12.83 -29.31
CA SER A 320 -7.15 -12.46 -27.95
C SER A 320 -5.98 -12.47 -26.95
N LEU A 321 -5.94 -11.47 -26.08
CA LEU A 321 -4.97 -11.43 -24.97
C LEU A 321 -5.21 -12.61 -24.02
N GLY A 322 -4.25 -13.54 -23.95
CA GLY A 322 -4.29 -14.73 -23.11
C GLY A 322 -4.04 -14.44 -21.63
N HIS A 323 -4.80 -13.52 -21.03
CA HIS A 323 -4.67 -13.15 -19.62
C HIS A 323 -6.04 -12.80 -19.03
N GLY A 324 -6.37 -13.39 -17.88
CA GLY A 324 -7.59 -13.14 -17.13
C GLY A 324 -7.61 -13.97 -15.84
N TRP A 325 -8.16 -13.38 -14.78
CA TRP A 325 -8.47 -14.07 -13.54
C TRP A 325 -9.95 -14.49 -13.59
N THR A 326 -10.29 -15.69 -13.12
CA THR A 326 -11.68 -16.18 -13.10
C THR A 326 -12.64 -15.18 -12.47
N TYR A 327 -12.21 -14.53 -11.41
CA TYR A 327 -13.03 -13.56 -10.67
C TYR A 327 -12.75 -12.10 -11.04
N SER A 328 -12.09 -11.82 -12.18
CA SER A 328 -11.95 -10.46 -12.70
C SER A 328 -13.31 -9.76 -12.77
N ALA A 329 -13.40 -8.55 -12.24
CA ALA A 329 -14.63 -7.76 -12.18
C ALA A 329 -15.81 -8.48 -11.52
N HIS A 330 -15.57 -9.25 -10.45
CA HIS A 330 -16.61 -9.97 -9.73
C HIS A 330 -17.78 -9.03 -9.36
N PRO A 331 -19.02 -9.33 -9.76
CA PRO A 331 -20.14 -8.39 -9.64
C PRO A 331 -20.35 -7.82 -8.24
N ILE A 332 -20.27 -8.65 -7.20
CA ILE A 332 -20.41 -8.23 -5.80
C ILE A 332 -19.29 -7.27 -5.40
N CYS A 333 -18.05 -7.56 -5.83
CA CYS A 333 -16.88 -6.75 -5.45
C CYS A 333 -16.90 -5.39 -6.15
N VAL A 334 -17.28 -5.33 -7.42
CA VAL A 334 -17.38 -4.05 -8.15
C VAL A 334 -18.55 -3.20 -7.66
N ALA A 335 -19.67 -3.82 -7.24
CA ALA A 335 -20.79 -3.09 -6.62
C ALA A 335 -20.35 -2.44 -5.27
N ALA A 336 -19.55 -3.15 -4.47
CA ALA A 336 -18.93 -2.56 -3.29
C ALA A 336 -18.02 -1.38 -3.64
N GLY A 337 -17.24 -1.47 -4.73
CA GLY A 337 -16.40 -0.39 -5.22
C GLY A 337 -17.19 0.86 -5.64
N VAL A 338 -18.31 0.70 -6.34
CA VAL A 338 -19.21 1.81 -6.70
C VAL A 338 -19.68 2.55 -5.44
N ALA A 339 -20.30 1.83 -4.49
CA ALA A 339 -20.81 2.42 -3.27
C ALA A 339 -19.69 3.06 -2.41
N ASN A 340 -18.48 2.48 -2.44
CA ASN A 340 -17.32 3.02 -1.74
C ASN A 340 -16.85 4.36 -2.33
N LEU A 341 -16.74 4.47 -3.66
CA LEU A 341 -16.34 5.73 -4.30
C LEU A 341 -17.40 6.84 -4.09
N GLU A 342 -18.68 6.48 -4.10
CA GLU A 342 -19.74 7.42 -3.74
C GLU A 342 -19.59 7.93 -2.30
N LEU A 343 -19.29 7.07 -1.33
CA LEU A 343 -19.08 7.46 0.06
C LEU A 343 -17.83 8.34 0.24
N ILE A 344 -16.76 8.09 -0.51
CA ILE A 344 -15.56 8.95 -0.47
C ILE A 344 -15.93 10.38 -0.85
N ASP A 345 -16.77 10.54 -1.89
CA ASP A 345 -17.22 11.86 -2.35
C ASP A 345 -18.25 12.48 -1.38
N GLU A 346 -19.29 11.73 -0.98
CA GLU A 346 -20.36 12.19 -0.09
C GLU A 346 -19.86 12.66 1.28
N MET A 347 -18.83 11.99 1.81
CA MET A 347 -18.23 12.32 3.11
C MET A 347 -17.05 13.28 3.00
N ASP A 348 -16.72 13.75 1.80
CA ASP A 348 -15.57 14.63 1.51
C ASP A 348 -14.25 14.12 2.14
N LEU A 349 -14.00 12.81 2.02
CA LEU A 349 -12.90 12.14 2.72
C LEU A 349 -11.52 12.55 2.19
N VAL A 350 -11.43 12.99 0.94
CA VAL A 350 -10.18 13.48 0.35
C VAL A 350 -9.74 14.78 1.04
N THR A 351 -10.67 15.72 1.27
CA THR A 351 -10.43 16.96 2.03
C THR A 351 -10.07 16.64 3.48
N ASN A 352 -10.83 15.75 4.12
CA ASN A 352 -10.53 15.37 5.51
C ASN A 352 -9.14 14.75 5.64
N ALA A 353 -8.73 13.89 4.70
CA ALA A 353 -7.38 13.30 4.69
C ALA A 353 -6.28 14.36 4.59
N ARG A 354 -6.50 15.42 3.80
CA ARG A 354 -5.57 16.53 3.67
C ARG A 354 -5.49 17.35 4.96
N GLU A 355 -6.62 17.76 5.50
CA GLU A 355 -6.70 18.73 6.60
C GLU A 355 -6.47 18.07 7.96
N THR A 356 -7.24 17.02 8.28
CA THR A 356 -7.07 16.27 9.53
C THR A 356 -5.76 15.48 9.53
N GLY A 357 -5.29 15.00 8.37
CA GLY A 357 -3.98 14.37 8.25
C GLY A 357 -2.83 15.33 8.56
N ALA A 358 -2.89 16.58 8.06
CA ALA A 358 -1.90 17.61 8.39
C ALA A 358 -1.91 17.93 9.90
N TYR A 359 -3.10 18.08 10.49
CA TYR A 359 -3.26 18.28 11.92
C TYR A 359 -2.67 17.13 12.74
N PHE A 360 -3.04 15.87 12.39
CA PHE A 360 -2.56 14.68 13.07
C PHE A 360 -1.02 14.57 13.06
N ARG A 361 -0.38 14.79 11.90
CA ARG A 361 1.07 14.75 11.79
C ARG A 361 1.75 15.84 12.60
N ALA A 362 1.21 17.05 12.61
CA ALA A 362 1.74 18.17 13.39
C ALA A 362 1.67 17.90 14.90
N GLU A 363 0.52 17.45 15.41
CA GLU A 363 0.35 17.12 16.82
C GLU A 363 1.20 15.90 17.23
N LEU A 364 1.33 14.90 16.36
CA LEU A 364 2.22 13.75 16.61
C LEU A 364 3.69 14.20 16.72
N ALA A 365 4.17 15.02 15.79
CA ALA A 365 5.54 15.55 15.82
C ALA A 365 5.78 16.39 17.07
N LYS A 366 4.83 17.20 17.48
CA LYS A 366 4.88 18.00 18.73
C LYS A 366 4.94 17.11 19.98
N ALA A 367 4.14 16.04 20.01
CA ALA A 367 4.02 15.17 21.18
C ALA A 367 5.24 14.26 21.41
N VAL A 368 5.84 13.72 20.35
CA VAL A 368 6.91 12.73 20.46
C VAL A 368 8.23 13.16 19.85
N GLY A 369 8.25 14.14 18.94
CA GLY A 369 9.45 14.54 18.20
C GLY A 369 10.58 15.10 19.06
N GLY A 370 10.28 15.58 20.27
CA GLY A 370 11.29 16.02 21.26
C GLY A 370 11.96 14.91 22.07
N HIS A 371 11.48 13.66 21.97
CA HIS A 371 12.03 12.55 22.74
C HIS A 371 13.40 12.14 22.20
N LYS A 372 14.39 11.91 23.08
CA LYS A 372 15.79 11.61 22.71
C LYS A 372 15.95 10.38 21.81
N ASN A 373 15.05 9.42 21.92
CA ASN A 373 15.06 8.18 21.13
C ASN A 373 14.11 8.22 19.93
N VAL A 374 13.54 9.37 19.59
CA VAL A 374 12.80 9.60 18.35
C VAL A 374 13.70 10.29 17.34
N GLY A 375 14.10 9.55 16.31
CA GLY A 375 15.00 10.04 15.27
C GLY A 375 14.28 10.83 14.19
N ASP A 376 13.04 10.39 13.83
CA ASP A 376 12.26 11.00 12.76
C ASP A 376 10.76 10.84 13.01
N VAL A 377 10.00 11.88 12.69
CA VAL A 377 8.54 11.86 12.61
C VAL A 377 8.16 12.37 11.23
N ARG A 378 7.62 11.51 10.40
CA ARG A 378 7.35 11.79 8.99
C ARG A 378 6.00 11.30 8.54
N GLY A 379 5.60 11.66 7.33
CA GLY A 379 4.37 11.20 6.70
C GLY A 379 3.83 12.20 5.71
N ASP A 380 2.74 11.83 5.03
CA ASP A 380 2.01 12.70 4.13
C ASP A 380 0.53 12.30 4.08
N GLY A 381 -0.38 13.25 3.76
CA GLY A 381 -1.81 13.00 3.82
C GLY A 381 -2.23 12.45 5.18
N MET A 382 -3.01 11.36 5.19
CA MET A 382 -3.45 10.64 6.38
C MET A 382 -2.53 9.44 6.69
N MET A 383 -1.21 9.63 6.55
CA MET A 383 -0.18 8.65 6.90
C MET A 383 0.89 9.30 7.74
N ALA A 384 1.34 8.63 8.79
CA ALA A 384 2.43 9.09 9.66
C ALA A 384 3.29 7.92 10.16
N ALA A 385 4.55 8.21 10.46
CA ALA A 385 5.44 7.25 11.10
C ALA A 385 6.33 7.94 12.12
N VAL A 386 6.65 7.21 13.19
CA VAL A 386 7.67 7.57 14.20
C VAL A 386 8.77 6.54 14.12
N GLU A 387 9.99 6.98 13.87
CA GLU A 387 11.17 6.12 13.81
C GLU A 387 12.02 6.30 15.06
N PHE A 388 12.39 5.17 15.68
CA PHE A 388 13.14 5.14 16.93
C PHE A 388 14.61 4.88 16.68
N VAL A 389 15.47 5.54 17.48
CA VAL A 389 16.91 5.46 17.42
C VAL A 389 17.50 5.35 18.82
N ALA A 390 18.65 4.69 18.95
CA ALA A 390 19.38 4.60 20.19
C ALA A 390 20.04 5.95 20.52
N ASP A 391 20.59 6.61 19.51
CA ASP A 391 21.11 7.96 19.58
C ASP A 391 20.58 8.81 18.42
N ARG A 392 20.01 9.96 18.75
CA ARG A 392 19.40 10.87 17.77
C ARG A 392 20.43 11.71 17.01
N ASP A 393 21.45 12.19 17.70
CA ASP A 393 22.42 13.13 17.14
C ASP A 393 23.35 12.38 16.17
N ASP A 394 23.81 11.20 16.58
CA ASP A 394 24.63 10.33 15.74
C ASP A 394 23.83 9.39 14.85
N ARG A 395 22.49 9.39 14.94
CA ARG A 395 21.57 8.48 14.22
C ARG A 395 21.98 7.02 14.37
N VAL A 396 22.28 6.61 15.59
CA VAL A 396 22.57 5.21 15.91
C VAL A 396 21.23 4.49 16.04
N PHE A 397 21.03 3.45 15.23
CA PHE A 397 19.83 2.61 15.31
C PHE A 397 19.99 1.58 16.42
N PHE A 398 18.88 1.14 16.98
CA PHE A 398 18.86 0.02 17.90
C PHE A 398 19.28 -1.28 17.20
N ASP A 399 19.85 -2.22 17.96
CA ASP A 399 19.98 -3.60 17.47
C ASP A 399 18.60 -4.19 17.21
N ALA A 400 18.44 -4.82 16.04
CA ALA A 400 17.14 -5.36 15.59
C ALA A 400 16.54 -6.39 16.57
N SER A 401 17.38 -7.07 17.38
CA SER A 401 16.91 -8.02 18.39
C SER A 401 16.14 -7.36 19.53
N GLN A 402 16.34 -6.06 19.77
CA GLN A 402 15.65 -5.28 20.80
C GLN A 402 14.17 -5.03 20.44
N LYS A 403 13.81 -5.03 19.14
CA LYS A 403 12.42 -4.92 18.67
C LYS A 403 11.66 -3.74 19.29
N ILE A 404 12.27 -2.56 19.32
CA ILE A 404 11.69 -1.35 19.96
C ILE A 404 10.36 -0.97 19.32
N GLY A 405 10.28 -0.95 17.99
CA GLY A 405 9.05 -0.67 17.27
C GLY A 405 7.90 -1.60 17.70
N PRO A 406 8.09 -2.94 17.71
CA PRO A 406 7.12 -3.89 18.25
C PRO A 406 6.74 -3.66 19.72
N GLN A 407 7.68 -3.30 20.59
CA GLN A 407 7.39 -3.00 22.00
C GLN A 407 6.47 -1.77 22.12
N VAL A 408 6.76 -0.68 21.40
CA VAL A 408 5.92 0.53 21.40
C VAL A 408 4.53 0.23 20.82
N ALA A 409 4.45 -0.54 19.72
CA ALA A 409 3.16 -0.95 19.13
C ALA A 409 2.33 -1.79 20.11
N THR A 410 2.96 -2.67 20.89
CA THR A 410 2.29 -3.49 21.91
C THR A 410 1.76 -2.63 23.05
N ALA A 411 2.57 -1.70 23.57
CA ALA A 411 2.15 -0.76 24.61
C ALA A 411 0.99 0.13 24.14
N LEU A 412 1.04 0.61 22.92
CA LEU A 412 -0.02 1.40 22.29
C LEU A 412 -1.31 0.59 22.16
N ALA A 413 -1.24 -0.64 21.67
CA ALA A 413 -2.41 -1.54 21.54
C ALA A 413 -3.04 -1.87 22.91
N ALA A 414 -2.22 -2.00 23.95
CA ALA A 414 -2.71 -2.18 25.33
C ALA A 414 -3.54 -0.99 25.81
N SER A 415 -3.19 0.23 25.35
CA SER A 415 -3.90 1.48 25.68
C SER A 415 -5.16 1.74 24.84
N GLY A 416 -5.50 0.84 23.90
CA GLY A 416 -6.70 0.91 23.06
C GLY A 416 -6.51 1.63 21.72
N VAL A 417 -5.28 1.74 21.20
CA VAL A 417 -4.98 2.26 19.87
C VAL A 417 -4.12 1.26 19.11
N ILE A 418 -4.52 0.92 17.89
CA ILE A 418 -3.79 -0.02 17.01
C ILE A 418 -2.98 0.80 16.01
N GLY A 419 -1.66 0.93 16.25
CA GLY A 419 -0.67 1.30 15.26
C GLY A 419 0.08 0.05 14.78
N ARG A 420 0.95 0.19 13.79
CA ARG A 420 1.70 -0.93 13.24
C ARG A 420 3.21 -0.76 13.42
N ALA A 421 3.85 -1.74 14.04
CA ALA A 421 5.29 -1.90 13.90
C ALA A 421 5.60 -2.29 12.44
N MET A 422 6.42 -1.48 11.77
CA MET A 422 6.77 -1.74 10.37
C MET A 422 7.73 -2.93 10.27
N PRO A 423 7.70 -3.70 9.17
CA PRO A 423 8.44 -4.97 9.07
C PRO A 423 9.96 -4.81 9.03
N GLN A 424 10.47 -3.61 8.76
CA GLN A 424 11.91 -3.35 8.69
C GLN A 424 12.27 -2.03 9.39
N GLY A 425 13.06 -2.14 10.46
CA GLY A 425 13.45 -1.04 11.33
C GLY A 425 12.47 -0.82 12.49
N ASP A 426 12.91 -0.05 13.49
CA ASP A 426 12.10 0.30 14.64
C ASP A 426 11.21 1.50 14.33
N ILE A 427 10.13 1.24 13.61
CA ILE A 427 9.20 2.25 13.09
C ILE A 427 7.78 1.89 13.52
N LEU A 428 7.07 2.85 14.11
CA LEU A 428 5.64 2.78 14.36
C LEU A 428 4.90 3.58 13.29
N GLY A 429 4.06 2.91 12.50
CA GLY A 429 3.29 3.51 11.42
C GLY A 429 1.82 3.71 11.77
N PHE A 430 1.24 4.76 11.16
CA PHE A 430 -0.17 5.15 11.25
C PHE A 430 -0.73 5.43 9.85
N ALA A 431 -1.91 4.92 9.60
CA ALA A 431 -2.70 5.19 8.40
C ALA A 431 -4.20 4.95 8.71
N PRO A 432 -4.80 5.76 9.59
CA PRO A 432 -6.18 5.56 10.02
C PRO A 432 -7.17 5.66 8.87
N PRO A 433 -8.42 5.22 9.04
CA PRO A 433 -9.49 5.53 8.10
C PRO A 433 -9.57 7.03 7.82
N LEU A 434 -9.92 7.41 6.59
CA LEU A 434 -9.95 8.81 6.17
C LEU A 434 -11.07 9.61 6.87
N CYS A 435 -11.97 8.94 7.55
CA CYS A 435 -13.02 9.56 8.38
C CYS A 435 -12.57 9.87 9.81
N LEU A 436 -11.29 9.71 10.16
CA LEU A 436 -10.74 10.09 11.46
C LEU A 436 -11.06 11.56 11.76
N THR A 437 -11.60 11.84 12.95
CA THR A 437 -11.81 13.21 13.43
C THR A 437 -10.56 13.76 14.13
N ARG A 438 -10.53 15.07 14.40
CA ARG A 438 -9.42 15.68 15.16
C ARG A 438 -9.39 15.19 16.61
N GLU A 439 -10.55 15.01 17.22
CA GLU A 439 -10.70 14.50 18.59
C GLU A 439 -10.16 13.05 18.70
N GLU A 440 -10.43 12.22 17.70
CA GLU A 440 -9.88 10.87 17.63
C GLU A 440 -8.37 10.89 17.37
N ALA A 441 -7.89 11.83 16.54
CA ALA A 441 -6.45 12.05 16.32
C ALA A 441 -5.73 12.45 17.62
N ASP A 442 -6.31 13.33 18.44
CA ASP A 442 -5.76 13.72 19.74
C ASP A 442 -5.63 12.52 20.68
N ILE A 443 -6.60 11.62 20.68
CA ILE A 443 -6.52 10.36 21.46
C ILE A 443 -5.36 9.51 20.97
N VAL A 444 -5.21 9.31 19.65
CA VAL A 444 -4.10 8.54 19.05
C VAL A 444 -2.75 9.16 19.43
N VAL A 445 -2.61 10.47 19.31
CA VAL A 445 -1.38 11.22 19.64
C VAL A 445 -1.02 11.08 21.13
N SER A 446 -1.99 11.34 22.02
CA SER A 446 -1.77 11.23 23.48
C SER A 446 -1.33 9.82 23.88
N LYS A 447 -2.06 8.78 23.40
CA LYS A 447 -1.72 7.38 23.70
C LYS A 447 -0.38 6.96 23.12
N THR A 448 0.01 7.50 21.96
CA THR A 448 1.33 7.27 21.37
C THR A 448 2.44 7.86 22.23
N ALA A 449 2.26 9.09 22.71
CA ALA A 449 3.24 9.73 23.61
C ALA A 449 3.42 8.95 24.91
N ASP A 450 2.33 8.47 25.50
CA ASP A 450 2.36 7.63 26.72
C ASP A 450 3.08 6.30 26.48
N ALA A 451 2.80 5.63 25.34
CA ALA A 451 3.44 4.37 24.97
C ALA A 451 4.94 4.54 24.76
N VAL A 452 5.36 5.60 24.06
CA VAL A 452 6.80 5.96 23.88
C VAL A 452 7.46 6.17 25.23
N LYS A 453 6.91 7.02 26.09
CA LYS A 453 7.46 7.28 27.43
C LYS A 453 7.56 6.00 28.26
N SER A 454 6.54 5.17 28.26
CA SER A 454 6.51 3.92 29.03
C SER A 454 7.58 2.93 28.61
N VAL A 455 7.78 2.73 27.29
CA VAL A 455 8.78 1.78 26.78
C VAL A 455 10.19 2.29 27.09
N PHE A 456 10.48 3.55 26.83
CA PHE A 456 11.82 4.11 27.05
C PHE A 456 12.17 4.41 28.51
N ALA A 457 11.20 4.41 29.43
CA ALA A 457 11.48 4.47 30.86
C ALA A 457 11.99 3.13 31.42
N ASN A 458 11.81 2.03 30.70
CA ASN A 458 12.18 0.68 31.09
C ASN A 458 13.40 0.14 30.29
N LEU A 459 14.02 0.95 29.44
CA LEU A 459 15.26 0.69 28.70
C LEU A 459 16.44 1.38 29.37
#